data_bf68b9fac2102be58a678f8137dee19f
#
_entry.id   bf68b9fac2102be58a678f8137dee19f
#
_cell.length_a   1.000
_cell.length_b   1.000
_cell.length_c   1.000
_cell.angle_alpha   90.00
_cell.angle_beta   90.00
_cell.angle_gamma   90.00
#
_symmetry.space_group_name_H-M   'P 1'
#
loop_
_entity.id
_entity.type
_entity.pdbx_description
1 polymer ?
#
loop_
_entity_poly.entity_id
_entity_poly.type
_entity_poly.pdbx_seq_one_letter_code
_entity_poly.pdbx_strand_id
1 'polypeptide(L)'
;MTIALPRQAVITGAPGAGKTTLLNAAEAAGYRTSPEVARQLLQLPGGMELRAADPLAFAEAMADAHLREFERHADHPAPVLFDRGFPDVVGFLDVSGLPISPAIDRLCRNVRYTGPILRAPAWAAIYVQDAERIQDWEQAVASDEAVTAAWRRYGYDVVDLPLTGVGERLDFVRAWLQA
;
A
#
# COMPACT_ATOMS: atom_id res chain seq x y z
N MET A 1 -6.42 24.53 20.42
CA MET A 1 -5.43 23.95 19.50
C MET A 1 -6.07 22.71 18.89
N THR A 2 -6.59 22.80 17.67
CA THR A 2 -7.25 21.67 17.01
C THR A 2 -6.13 20.74 16.52
N ILE A 3 -5.98 19.58 17.15
CA ILE A 3 -5.08 18.54 16.65
C ILE A 3 -5.70 18.09 15.32
N ALA A 4 -5.02 18.37 14.23
CA ALA A 4 -5.43 17.87 12.92
C ALA A 4 -5.28 16.33 12.96
N LEU A 5 -6.40 15.62 12.90
CA LEU A 5 -6.39 14.17 12.80
C LEU A 5 -5.59 13.75 11.55
N PRO A 6 -4.82 12.67 11.61
CA PRO A 6 -4.10 12.14 10.47
C PRO A 6 -5.09 11.77 9.36
N ARG A 7 -5.02 12.48 8.23
CA ARG A 7 -6.02 12.36 7.16
C ARG A 7 -5.74 11.21 6.19
N GLN A 8 -4.50 10.72 6.10
CA GLN A 8 -4.07 9.77 5.09
C GLN A 8 -3.21 8.69 5.73
N ALA A 9 -3.84 7.60 6.15
CA ALA A 9 -3.17 6.41 6.64
C ALA A 9 -2.97 5.40 5.51
N VAL A 10 -1.91 4.62 5.56
CA VAL A 10 -1.61 3.62 4.52
C VAL A 10 -1.56 2.23 5.14
N ILE A 11 -2.22 1.28 4.48
CA ILE A 11 -2.06 -0.15 4.74
C ILE A 11 -1.13 -0.72 3.66
N THR A 12 0.08 -1.11 4.05
CA THR A 12 1.10 -1.69 3.17
C THR A 12 1.48 -3.11 3.60
N GLY A 13 2.49 -3.70 3.00
CA GLY A 13 3.06 -5.00 3.39
C GLY A 13 2.84 -6.12 2.39
N ALA A 14 2.99 -7.37 2.85
CA ALA A 14 3.04 -8.55 2.02
C ALA A 14 1.79 -8.78 1.15
N PRO A 15 1.92 -9.31 -0.06
CA PRO A 15 0.81 -9.90 -0.76
C PRO A 15 0.23 -11.07 0.07
N GLY A 16 -1.10 -11.22 0.07
CA GLY A 16 -1.75 -12.28 0.83
C GLY A 16 -1.81 -12.09 2.35
N ALA A 17 -1.39 -10.96 2.90
CA ALA A 17 -1.40 -10.69 4.34
C ALA A 17 -2.73 -10.13 4.88
N GLY A 18 -3.83 -10.25 4.14
CA GLY A 18 -5.17 -9.88 4.60
C GLY A 18 -5.50 -8.38 4.49
N LYS A 19 -4.75 -7.59 3.72
CA LYS A 19 -5.01 -6.15 3.53
C LYS A 19 -6.40 -5.86 2.97
N THR A 20 -6.80 -6.54 1.89
CA THR A 20 -8.12 -6.37 1.27
C THR A 20 -9.24 -6.68 2.26
N THR A 21 -9.12 -7.75 3.05
CA THR A 21 -10.10 -8.12 4.07
C THR A 21 -10.22 -7.03 5.14
N LEU A 22 -9.09 -6.46 5.58
CA LEU A 22 -9.06 -5.37 6.54
C LEU A 22 -9.69 -4.09 5.98
N LEU A 23 -9.36 -3.71 4.73
CA LEU A 23 -9.92 -2.52 4.08
C LEU A 23 -11.42 -2.65 3.85
N ASN A 24 -11.91 -3.83 3.42
CA ASN A 24 -13.34 -4.09 3.31
C ASN A 24 -14.06 -3.97 4.67
N ALA A 25 -13.45 -4.46 5.75
CA ALA A 25 -13.98 -4.30 7.10
C ALA A 25 -13.99 -2.83 7.55
N ALA A 26 -12.97 -2.05 7.18
CA ALA A 26 -12.92 -0.62 7.44
C ALA A 26 -14.02 0.14 6.67
N GLU A 27 -14.26 -0.20 5.39
CA GLU A 27 -15.36 0.38 4.61
C GLU A 27 -16.73 0.06 5.24
N ALA A 28 -16.94 -1.18 5.64
CA ALA A 28 -18.17 -1.59 6.33
C ALA A 28 -18.37 -0.84 7.66
N ALA A 29 -17.28 -0.40 8.29
CA ALA A 29 -17.29 0.42 9.49
C ALA A 29 -17.38 1.95 9.21
N GLY A 30 -17.54 2.35 7.96
CA GLY A 30 -17.74 3.74 7.54
C GLY A 30 -16.48 4.53 7.20
N TYR A 31 -15.30 3.89 7.15
CA TYR A 31 -14.08 4.55 6.71
C TYR A 31 -14.03 4.65 5.18
N ARG A 32 -13.45 5.72 4.68
CA ARG A 32 -13.13 5.86 3.26
C ARG A 32 -11.82 5.11 2.99
N THR A 33 -11.78 4.31 1.91
CA THR A 33 -10.57 3.63 1.44
C THR A 33 -10.21 4.06 0.02
N SER A 34 -8.95 3.91 -0.37
CA SER A 34 -8.53 3.95 -1.76
C SER A 34 -8.37 2.53 -2.31
N PRO A 35 -8.57 2.31 -3.61
CA PRO A 35 -8.40 0.99 -4.21
C PRO A 35 -6.91 0.61 -4.34
N GLU A 36 -6.62 -0.68 -4.51
CA GLU A 36 -5.30 -1.18 -4.91
C GLU A 36 -5.03 -0.85 -6.38
N VAL A 37 -4.26 0.21 -6.63
CA VAL A 37 -4.04 0.75 -7.98
C VAL A 37 -3.33 -0.24 -8.91
N ALA A 38 -2.40 -1.05 -8.39
CA ALA A 38 -1.71 -2.06 -9.19
C ALA A 38 -2.69 -3.08 -9.79
N ARG A 39 -3.64 -3.55 -8.99
CA ARG A 39 -4.68 -4.48 -9.45
C ARG A 39 -5.57 -3.85 -10.52
N GLN A 40 -5.99 -2.60 -10.32
CA GLN A 40 -6.76 -1.88 -11.33
C GLN A 40 -6.01 -1.77 -12.66
N LEU A 41 -4.73 -1.42 -12.63
CA LEU A 41 -3.89 -1.34 -13.84
C LEU A 41 -3.76 -2.70 -14.53
N LEU A 42 -3.57 -3.78 -13.78
CA LEU A 42 -3.46 -5.14 -14.33
C LEU A 42 -4.77 -5.61 -15.00
N GLN A 43 -5.93 -5.13 -14.54
CA GLN A 43 -7.25 -5.46 -15.09
C GLN A 43 -7.58 -4.64 -16.34
N LEU A 44 -6.85 -3.57 -16.64
CA LEU A 44 -7.01 -2.82 -17.89
C LEU A 44 -6.54 -3.64 -19.09
N PRO A 45 -7.13 -3.45 -20.28
CA PRO A 45 -6.61 -4.03 -21.51
C PRO A 45 -5.11 -3.68 -21.67
N GLY A 46 -4.26 -4.69 -21.87
CA GLY A 46 -2.82 -4.51 -22.00
C GLY A 46 -2.05 -4.32 -20.67
N GLY A 47 -2.72 -4.33 -19.50
CA GLY A 47 -2.06 -4.10 -18.21
C GLY A 47 -1.07 -5.20 -17.82
N MET A 48 -1.41 -6.46 -18.09
CA MET A 48 -0.52 -7.59 -17.84
C MET A 48 0.68 -7.58 -18.81
N GLU A 49 0.44 -7.25 -20.07
CA GLU A 49 1.47 -7.12 -21.09
C GLU A 49 2.43 -5.97 -20.77
N LEU A 50 1.91 -4.82 -20.32
CA LEU A 50 2.73 -3.68 -19.90
C LEU A 50 3.65 -4.09 -18.74
N ARG A 51 3.12 -4.73 -17.71
CA ARG A 51 3.92 -5.20 -16.58
C ARG A 51 5.02 -6.17 -16.99
N ALA A 52 4.74 -7.05 -17.95
CA ALA A 52 5.70 -8.06 -18.41
C ALA A 52 6.76 -7.48 -19.36
N ALA A 53 6.37 -6.60 -20.29
CA ALA A 53 7.24 -6.07 -21.33
C ALA A 53 8.02 -4.82 -20.89
N ASP A 54 7.39 -3.95 -20.08
CA ASP A 54 8.00 -2.72 -19.58
C ASP A 54 7.60 -2.47 -18.12
N PRO A 55 8.21 -3.19 -17.17
CA PRO A 55 7.88 -3.04 -15.75
C PRO A 55 8.23 -1.66 -15.18
N LEU A 56 9.13 -0.89 -15.80
CA LEU A 56 9.41 0.49 -15.40
C LEU A 56 8.24 1.40 -15.77
N ALA A 57 7.72 1.31 -17.00
CA ALA A 57 6.52 2.05 -17.40
C ALA A 57 5.30 1.64 -16.56
N PHE A 58 5.18 0.36 -16.19
CA PHE A 58 4.14 -0.09 -15.25
C PHE A 58 4.30 0.56 -13.86
N ALA A 59 5.53 0.69 -13.35
CA ALA A 59 5.81 1.37 -12.09
C ALA A 59 5.45 2.87 -12.16
N GLU A 60 5.75 3.54 -13.25
CA GLU A 60 5.36 4.94 -13.47
C GLU A 60 3.83 5.10 -13.52
N ALA A 61 3.13 4.20 -14.20
CA ALA A 61 1.67 4.18 -14.21
C ALA A 61 1.07 3.94 -12.80
N MET A 62 1.68 3.08 -11.99
CA MET A 62 1.30 2.91 -10.58
C MET A 62 1.51 4.19 -9.77
N ALA A 63 2.65 4.86 -9.93
CA ALA A 63 2.96 6.10 -9.22
C ALA A 63 1.94 7.20 -9.56
N ASP A 64 1.60 7.36 -10.83
CA ASP A 64 0.57 8.30 -11.30
C ASP A 64 -0.82 7.95 -10.77
N ALA A 65 -1.16 6.67 -10.70
CA ALA A 65 -2.44 6.23 -10.17
C ALA A 65 -2.54 6.49 -8.65
N HIS A 66 -1.47 6.24 -7.88
CA HIS A 66 -1.40 6.60 -6.47
C HIS A 66 -1.52 8.11 -6.25
N LEU A 67 -0.89 8.93 -7.11
CA LEU A 67 -1.00 10.38 -7.01
C LEU A 67 -2.43 10.85 -7.25
N ARG A 68 -3.11 10.32 -8.26
CA ARG A 68 -4.53 10.63 -8.52
C ARG A 68 -5.43 10.26 -7.32
N GLU A 69 -5.22 9.10 -6.69
CA GLU A 69 -5.97 8.72 -5.50
C GLU A 69 -5.63 9.63 -4.31
N PHE A 70 -4.37 9.97 -4.13
CA PHE A 70 -3.94 10.91 -3.09
C PHE A 70 -4.63 12.28 -3.24
N GLU A 71 -4.61 12.86 -4.44
CA GLU A 71 -5.23 14.15 -4.76
C GLU A 71 -6.76 14.10 -4.62
N ARG A 72 -7.40 12.99 -5.05
CA ARG A 72 -8.85 12.79 -4.91
C ARG A 72 -9.32 12.89 -3.46
N HIS A 73 -8.48 12.51 -2.52
CA HIS A 73 -8.79 12.47 -1.09
C HIS A 73 -8.11 13.58 -0.28
N ALA A 74 -7.41 14.52 -0.92
CA ALA A 74 -6.64 15.56 -0.23
C ALA A 74 -7.48 16.40 0.75
N ASP A 75 -8.71 16.74 0.36
CA ASP A 75 -9.63 17.58 1.14
C ASP A 75 -10.69 16.76 1.90
N HIS A 76 -10.54 15.44 1.98
CA HIS A 76 -11.53 14.62 2.70
C HIS A 76 -11.52 14.97 4.20
N PRO A 77 -12.70 15.25 4.83
CA PRO A 77 -12.76 15.75 6.20
C PRO A 77 -12.41 14.72 7.27
N ALA A 78 -12.46 13.42 6.94
CA ALA A 78 -12.17 12.31 7.82
C ALA A 78 -10.95 11.51 7.32
N PRO A 79 -10.34 10.66 8.18
CA PRO A 79 -9.24 9.80 7.75
C PRO A 79 -9.60 8.91 6.55
N VAL A 80 -8.66 8.76 5.62
CA VAL A 80 -8.74 7.87 4.47
C VAL A 80 -7.67 6.80 4.61
N LEU A 81 -8.04 5.54 4.37
CA LEU A 81 -7.13 4.40 4.39
C LEU A 81 -6.73 4.06 2.95
N PHE A 82 -5.47 4.26 2.63
CA PHE A 82 -4.92 3.94 1.31
C PHE A 82 -4.44 2.49 1.25
N ASP A 83 -4.86 1.77 0.21
CA ASP A 83 -4.28 0.46 -0.12
C ASP A 83 -2.97 0.69 -0.86
N ARG A 84 -1.85 0.63 -0.13
CA ARG A 84 -0.50 0.97 -0.56
C ARG A 84 -0.31 2.46 -0.84
N GLY A 85 0.91 2.84 -1.20
CA GLY A 85 1.28 4.22 -1.50
C GLY A 85 2.52 4.31 -2.37
N PHE A 86 3.03 5.53 -2.57
CA PHE A 86 4.16 5.78 -3.46
C PHE A 86 5.40 4.92 -3.15
N PRO A 87 5.84 4.73 -1.88
CA PRO A 87 7.00 3.90 -1.59
C PRO A 87 6.80 2.41 -1.92
N ASP A 88 5.56 1.89 -1.99
CA ASP A 88 5.30 0.53 -2.46
C ASP A 88 5.74 0.33 -3.92
N VAL A 89 5.64 1.39 -4.75
CA VAL A 89 6.14 1.37 -6.13
C VAL A 89 7.66 1.21 -6.16
N VAL A 90 8.35 1.86 -5.23
CA VAL A 90 9.81 1.70 -5.08
C VAL A 90 10.15 0.29 -4.63
N GLY A 91 9.40 -0.29 -3.69
CA GLY A 91 9.55 -1.69 -3.30
C GLY A 91 9.36 -2.66 -4.48
N PHE A 92 8.40 -2.39 -5.36
CA PHE A 92 8.23 -3.16 -6.59
C PHE A 92 9.44 -3.06 -7.53
N LEU A 93 10.01 -1.87 -7.71
CA LEU A 93 11.22 -1.67 -8.52
C LEU A 93 12.44 -2.38 -7.90
N ASP A 94 12.61 -2.29 -6.58
CA ASP A 94 13.70 -2.96 -5.86
C ASP A 94 13.65 -4.50 -6.05
N VAL A 95 12.47 -5.12 -5.90
CA VAL A 95 12.28 -6.57 -6.13
C VAL A 95 12.50 -6.94 -7.59
N SER A 96 12.16 -6.05 -8.52
CA SER A 96 12.34 -6.27 -9.96
C SER A 96 13.78 -6.00 -10.43
N GLY A 97 14.67 -5.52 -9.56
CA GLY A 97 16.04 -5.16 -9.92
C GLY A 97 16.12 -3.95 -10.85
N LEU A 98 15.14 -3.06 -10.78
CA LEU A 98 15.00 -1.90 -11.66
C LEU A 98 15.41 -0.60 -10.96
N PRO A 99 15.95 0.37 -11.71
CA PRO A 99 16.29 1.68 -11.14
C PRO A 99 15.03 2.47 -10.78
N ILE A 100 15.11 3.27 -9.72
CA ILE A 100 14.06 4.22 -9.37
C ILE A 100 14.15 5.42 -10.32
N SER A 101 13.08 5.71 -11.06
CA SER A 101 13.08 6.89 -11.92
C SER A 101 13.10 8.18 -11.09
N PRO A 102 13.74 9.27 -11.61
CA PRO A 102 13.76 10.56 -10.91
C PRO A 102 12.36 11.12 -10.61
N ALA A 103 11.36 10.76 -11.40
CA ALA A 103 9.97 11.17 -11.18
C ALA A 103 9.38 10.49 -9.94
N ILE A 104 9.54 9.17 -9.83
CA ILE A 104 9.07 8.39 -8.66
C ILE A 104 9.80 8.84 -7.39
N ASP A 105 11.13 9.04 -7.45
CA ASP A 105 11.90 9.51 -6.28
C ASP A 105 11.41 10.89 -5.80
N ARG A 106 11.22 11.84 -6.73
CA ARG A 106 10.69 13.17 -6.39
C ARG A 106 9.28 13.09 -5.79
N LEU A 107 8.42 12.22 -6.34
CA LEU A 107 7.07 12.03 -5.81
C LEU A 107 7.12 11.54 -4.35
N CYS A 108 7.89 10.51 -4.06
CA CYS A 108 8.05 9.95 -2.70
C CYS A 108 8.64 10.95 -1.70
N ARG A 109 9.49 11.90 -2.16
CA ARG A 109 10.09 12.92 -1.30
C ARG A 109 9.16 14.10 -1.03
N ASN A 110 8.40 14.53 -2.03
CA ASN A 110 7.68 15.80 -2.00
C ASN A 110 6.21 15.63 -1.58
N VAL A 111 5.59 14.50 -1.87
CA VAL A 111 4.20 14.22 -1.49
C VAL A 111 4.17 13.29 -0.28
N ARG A 112 3.55 13.73 0.82
CA ARG A 112 3.64 13.04 2.10
C ARG A 112 2.28 12.58 2.61
N TYR A 113 2.16 11.28 2.91
CA TYR A 113 1.06 10.79 3.73
C TYR A 113 1.22 11.31 5.16
N THR A 114 0.14 11.78 5.75
CA THR A 114 0.17 12.46 7.06
C THR A 114 -0.23 11.56 8.22
N GLY A 115 -0.77 10.39 7.92
CA GLY A 115 -1.19 9.41 8.91
C GLY A 115 -0.20 8.25 9.08
N PRO A 116 -0.55 7.27 9.90
CA PRO A 116 0.29 6.11 10.16
C PRO A 116 0.48 5.23 8.91
N ILE A 117 1.66 4.63 8.81
CA ILE A 117 1.96 3.58 7.82
C ILE A 117 1.88 2.25 8.56
N LEU A 118 0.83 1.50 8.29
CA LEU A 118 0.52 0.24 8.94
C LEU A 118 0.85 -0.92 8.01
N ARG A 119 1.80 -1.74 8.41
CA ARG A 119 2.25 -2.89 7.63
C ARG A 119 1.48 -4.14 8.02
N ALA A 120 0.94 -4.84 7.04
CA ALA A 120 0.47 -6.21 7.16
C ALA A 120 1.65 -7.16 6.84
N PRO A 121 2.35 -7.68 7.86
CA PRO A 121 3.53 -8.53 7.63
C PRO A 121 3.15 -9.82 6.90
N ALA A 122 4.13 -10.44 6.23
CA ALA A 122 3.95 -11.78 5.69
C ALA A 122 3.50 -12.73 6.80
N TRP A 123 2.39 -13.43 6.58
CA TRP A 123 1.77 -14.28 7.59
C TRP A 123 1.41 -15.65 7.01
N ALA A 124 2.25 -16.63 7.30
CA ALA A 124 2.15 -17.98 6.72
C ALA A 124 0.80 -18.67 7.02
N ALA A 125 0.20 -18.40 8.18
CA ALA A 125 -1.06 -19.04 8.57
C ALA A 125 -2.27 -18.67 7.69
N ILE A 126 -2.23 -17.52 7.02
CA ILE A 126 -3.32 -17.07 6.14
C ILE A 126 -2.89 -16.94 4.67
N TYR A 127 -1.62 -17.23 4.40
CA TYR A 127 -1.11 -17.16 3.03
C TYR A 127 -1.70 -18.29 2.20
N VAL A 128 -2.46 -17.94 1.17
CA VAL A 128 -3.02 -18.89 0.21
C VAL A 128 -2.60 -18.46 -1.18
N GLN A 129 -2.01 -19.37 -1.94
CA GLN A 129 -1.80 -19.20 -3.37
C GLN A 129 -3.15 -19.39 -4.08
N ASP A 130 -3.58 -18.41 -4.85
CA ASP A 130 -4.77 -18.50 -5.70
C ASP A 130 -4.44 -18.07 -7.14
N ALA A 131 -5.43 -18.15 -8.05
CA ALA A 131 -5.22 -17.84 -9.46
C ALA A 131 -4.78 -16.39 -9.73
N GLU A 132 -5.01 -15.48 -8.79
CA GLU A 132 -4.60 -14.07 -8.87
C GLU A 132 -3.23 -13.83 -8.20
N ARG A 133 -2.73 -14.77 -7.40
CA ARG A 133 -1.46 -14.70 -6.66
C ARG A 133 -0.46 -15.68 -7.24
N ILE A 134 0.29 -15.18 -8.20
CA ILE A 134 1.36 -15.93 -8.89
C ILE A 134 2.60 -16.08 -7.98
N GLN A 135 2.75 -15.20 -6.98
CA GLN A 135 3.90 -15.18 -6.09
C GLN A 135 3.86 -16.35 -5.11
N ASP A 136 4.99 -17.02 -4.93
CA ASP A 136 5.20 -17.99 -3.86
C ASP A 136 5.48 -17.29 -2.51
N TRP A 137 5.62 -18.08 -1.45
CA TRP A 137 5.86 -17.56 -0.11
C TRP A 137 7.16 -16.74 0.00
N GLU A 138 8.25 -17.21 -0.62
CA GLU A 138 9.54 -16.52 -0.58
C GLU A 138 9.46 -15.17 -1.30
N GLN A 139 8.79 -15.12 -2.43
CA GLN A 139 8.52 -13.88 -3.17
C GLN A 139 7.63 -12.92 -2.36
N ALA A 140 6.64 -13.45 -1.63
CA ALA A 140 5.78 -12.62 -0.77
C ALA A 140 6.59 -11.98 0.38
N VAL A 141 7.49 -12.75 1.01
CA VAL A 141 8.40 -12.23 2.06
C VAL A 141 9.34 -11.19 1.48
N ALA A 142 9.99 -11.47 0.35
CA ALA A 142 10.90 -10.52 -0.30
C ALA A 142 10.19 -9.22 -0.69
N SER A 143 8.96 -9.31 -1.18
CA SER A 143 8.14 -8.13 -1.49
C SER A 143 7.81 -7.31 -0.25
N ASP A 144 7.47 -7.97 0.86
CA ASP A 144 7.21 -7.32 2.14
C ASP A 144 8.42 -6.57 2.69
N GLU A 145 9.58 -7.20 2.65
CA GLU A 145 10.86 -6.59 3.07
C GLU A 145 11.22 -5.38 2.21
N ALA A 146 11.06 -5.49 0.89
CA ALA A 146 11.37 -4.42 -0.05
C ALA A 146 10.45 -3.21 0.13
N VAL A 147 9.13 -3.40 0.25
CA VAL A 147 8.21 -2.27 0.48
C VAL A 147 8.45 -1.63 1.85
N THR A 148 8.74 -2.43 2.87
CA THR A 148 9.06 -1.91 4.21
C THR A 148 10.33 -1.07 4.19
N ALA A 149 11.38 -1.54 3.52
CA ALA A 149 12.63 -0.80 3.35
C ALA A 149 12.41 0.50 2.56
N ALA A 150 11.56 0.47 1.52
CA ALA A 150 11.21 1.63 0.74
C ALA A 150 10.51 2.70 1.59
N TRP A 151 9.50 2.36 2.40
CA TRP A 151 8.85 3.30 3.30
C TRP A 151 9.84 3.97 4.26
N ARG A 152 10.72 3.18 4.88
CA ARG A 152 11.77 3.69 5.79
C ARG A 152 12.79 4.58 5.08
N ARG A 153 13.17 4.24 3.84
CA ARG A 153 14.07 5.06 2.98
C ARG A 153 13.55 6.49 2.81
N TYR A 154 12.23 6.66 2.72
CA TYR A 154 11.60 7.97 2.60
C TYR A 154 11.20 8.59 3.95
N GLY A 155 11.73 8.06 5.06
CA GLY A 155 11.61 8.67 6.39
C GLY A 155 10.26 8.46 7.06
N TYR A 156 9.56 7.36 6.76
CA TYR A 156 8.36 6.97 7.47
C TYR A 156 8.66 5.93 8.55
N ASP A 157 8.00 6.09 9.69
CA ASP A 157 7.88 5.01 10.66
C ASP A 157 6.84 4.01 10.19
N VAL A 158 7.18 2.73 10.23
CA VAL A 158 6.30 1.64 9.80
C VAL A 158 5.94 0.81 11.03
N VAL A 159 4.65 0.67 11.26
CA VAL A 159 4.08 -0.06 12.41
C VAL A 159 3.44 -1.35 11.93
N ASP A 160 3.80 -2.47 12.54
CA ASP A 160 3.24 -3.76 12.17
C ASP A 160 1.82 -3.94 12.72
N LEU A 161 0.90 -4.35 11.86
CA LEU A 161 -0.40 -4.85 12.26
C LEU A 161 -0.24 -6.17 13.03
N PRO A 162 -1.03 -6.41 14.06
CA PRO A 162 -0.98 -7.66 14.79
C PRO A 162 -1.37 -8.86 13.89
N LEU A 163 -0.79 -10.02 14.16
CA LEU A 163 -1.12 -11.28 13.48
C LEU A 163 -2.35 -11.92 14.14
N THR A 164 -3.49 -11.25 13.99
CA THR A 164 -4.77 -11.60 14.63
C THR A 164 -5.92 -11.49 13.64
N GLY A 165 -7.14 -11.77 14.08
CA GLY A 165 -8.34 -11.67 13.28
C GLY A 165 -8.63 -10.24 12.77
N VAL A 166 -9.46 -10.13 11.75
CA VAL A 166 -9.76 -8.85 11.07
C VAL A 166 -10.37 -7.81 12.03
N GLY A 167 -11.18 -8.23 13.00
CA GLY A 167 -11.79 -7.34 14.00
C GLY A 167 -10.74 -6.64 14.87
N GLU A 168 -9.81 -7.40 15.43
CA GLU A 168 -8.73 -6.86 16.26
C GLU A 168 -7.76 -5.99 15.44
N ARG A 169 -7.50 -6.35 14.19
CA ARG A 169 -6.73 -5.49 13.27
C ARG A 169 -7.44 -4.17 12.98
N LEU A 170 -8.75 -4.20 12.80
CA LEU A 170 -9.54 -2.98 12.60
C LEU A 170 -9.52 -2.09 13.85
N ASP A 171 -9.63 -2.69 15.04
CA ASP A 171 -9.53 -1.94 16.30
C ASP A 171 -8.14 -1.32 16.48
N PHE A 172 -7.09 -2.04 16.08
CA PHE A 172 -5.72 -1.51 16.06
C PHE A 172 -5.60 -0.29 15.13
N VAL A 173 -6.15 -0.38 13.90
CA VAL A 173 -6.19 0.75 12.95
C VAL A 173 -6.92 1.94 13.56
N ARG A 174 -8.09 1.72 14.18
CA ARG A 174 -8.87 2.77 14.83
C ARG A 174 -8.07 3.50 15.91
N ALA A 175 -7.35 2.76 16.75
CA ALA A 175 -6.51 3.35 17.79
C ALA A 175 -5.44 4.29 17.20
N TRP A 176 -4.81 3.90 16.10
CA TRP A 176 -3.81 4.71 15.41
C TRP A 176 -4.39 5.93 14.69
N LEU A 177 -5.64 5.87 14.23
CA LEU A 177 -6.31 7.01 13.59
C LEU A 177 -6.80 8.06 14.60
N GLN A 178 -6.88 7.70 15.88
CA GLN A 178 -7.35 8.58 16.97
C GLN A 178 -6.20 9.14 17.82
N ALA A 179 -4.98 8.62 17.63
CA ALA A 179 -3.79 9.05 18.36
C ALA A 179 -3.19 10.33 17.78
#